data_5f53878820c35dcb2cf48e11d5cdfdb9
#
_entry.id   5f53878820c35dcb2cf48e11d5cdfdb9
#
_cell.length_a   1.000
_cell.length_b   1.000
_cell.length_c   1.000
_cell.angle_alpha   90.00
_cell.angle_beta   90.00
_cell.angle_gamma   90.00
#
_symmetry.space_group_name_H-M   'P 1'
#
loop_
_entity.id
_entity.type
_entity.pdbx_description
1 polymer ?
#
loop_
_entity_poly.entity_id
_entity_poly.type
_entity_poly.pdbx_seq_one_letter_code
_entity_poly.pdbx_strand_id
1 'polypeptide(L)'
;MSDSPPVIRLRGAGRRFGAHEALRELDLTVRAGERVAVLGTSGAGKSTLLSLVNGSLDPTTGSVEVFGENSARLTAPRRRLLQRRIGSVSQDLALIEQVRVVHNVNAGRLGRWSTPRALASLVWPHSLDVVRDALERVDLGWALYERTERLSGGERQRVAIARLLVQEPELVVADEPVSGLDPVRAARVLGLLGASPTVRTLVASLHQPALARAHCTRVVGLREGRIVLDVPAADATDEALHDLYELV
;
A
#
# COMPACT_ATOMS: atom_id res chain seq x y z
N MET A 1 -17.73 -12.43 14.59
CA MET A 1 -16.34 -11.92 14.55
C MET A 1 -15.52 -12.96 13.81
N SER A 2 -14.89 -12.62 12.69
CA SER A 2 -14.10 -13.58 11.88
C SER A 2 -12.90 -14.07 12.68
N ASP A 3 -12.72 -15.38 12.77
CA ASP A 3 -11.62 -16.06 13.49
C ASP A 3 -10.29 -16.05 12.67
N SER A 4 -10.19 -15.17 11.67
CA SER A 4 -9.01 -15.04 10.81
C SER A 4 -7.82 -14.51 11.62
N PRO A 5 -6.61 -15.07 11.41
CA PRO A 5 -5.42 -14.63 12.13
C PRO A 5 -5.09 -13.17 11.81
N PRO A 6 -4.52 -12.42 12.76
CA PRO A 6 -4.09 -11.05 12.51
C PRO A 6 -2.91 -11.01 11.55
N VAL A 7 -3.04 -10.19 10.50
CA VAL A 7 -1.97 -9.90 9.54
C VAL A 7 -1.12 -8.73 10.03
N ILE A 8 -1.77 -7.73 10.64
CA ILE A 8 -1.11 -6.55 11.22
C ILE A 8 -1.58 -6.41 12.67
N ARG A 9 -0.64 -6.13 13.57
CA ARG A 9 -0.93 -5.79 14.94
C ARG A 9 0.00 -4.69 15.44
N LEU A 10 -0.58 -3.54 15.79
CA LEU A 10 0.07 -2.45 16.46
C LEU A 10 -0.34 -2.47 17.95
N ARG A 11 0.61 -2.24 18.85
CA ARG A 11 0.37 -2.14 20.29
C ARG A 11 1.11 -0.94 20.85
N GLY A 12 0.37 0.11 21.21
CA GLY A 12 0.91 1.38 21.68
C GLY A 12 1.95 1.96 20.72
N ALA A 13 1.80 1.71 19.40
CA ALA A 13 2.80 2.09 18.42
C ALA A 13 2.81 3.60 18.22
N GLY A 14 3.96 4.22 18.46
CA GLY A 14 4.18 5.64 18.24
C GLY A 14 5.40 5.91 17.37
N ARG A 15 5.39 7.06 16.69
CA ARG A 15 6.53 7.51 15.90
C ARG A 15 6.79 8.99 16.09
N ARG A 16 8.05 9.30 16.44
CA ARG A 16 8.54 10.68 16.62
C ARG A 16 9.66 10.98 15.63
N PHE A 17 9.65 12.20 15.09
CA PHE A 17 10.70 12.76 14.24
C PHE A 17 11.22 14.04 14.93
N GLY A 18 12.34 13.95 15.63
CA GLY A 18 12.81 15.03 16.48
C GLY A 18 11.77 15.38 17.55
N ALA A 19 11.31 16.63 17.60
CA ALA A 19 10.27 17.10 18.51
C ALA A 19 8.84 16.78 18.02
N HIS A 20 8.65 16.46 16.74
CA HIS A 20 7.33 16.20 16.17
C HIS A 20 6.93 14.74 16.39
N GLU A 21 5.77 14.54 17.00
CA GLU A 21 5.17 13.23 17.26
C GLU A 21 4.10 12.95 16.19
N ALA A 22 4.49 12.20 15.16
CA ALA A 22 3.65 11.93 14.01
C ALA A 22 2.58 10.84 14.28
N LEU A 23 2.86 9.92 15.20
CA LEU A 23 1.91 8.89 15.65
C LEU A 23 2.01 8.72 17.17
N ARG A 24 0.87 8.54 17.82
CA ARG A 24 0.73 8.53 19.29
C ARG A 24 -0.05 7.31 19.74
N GLU A 25 0.68 6.32 20.31
CA GLU A 25 0.10 5.15 21.02
C GLU A 25 -1.03 4.45 20.22
N LEU A 26 -0.75 4.10 18.97
CA LEU A 26 -1.74 3.44 18.14
C LEU A 26 -1.91 1.97 18.51
N ASP A 27 -3.15 1.56 18.75
CA ASP A 27 -3.58 0.17 18.83
C ASP A 27 -4.45 -0.15 17.63
N LEU A 28 -3.99 -1.07 16.77
CA LEU A 28 -4.71 -1.48 15.57
C LEU A 28 -4.44 -2.95 15.28
N THR A 29 -5.51 -3.70 15.02
CA THR A 29 -5.40 -5.08 14.52
C THR A 29 -6.12 -5.19 13.19
N VAL A 30 -5.40 -5.62 12.14
CA VAL A 30 -5.98 -5.92 10.82
C VAL A 30 -5.88 -7.42 10.58
N ARG A 31 -7.01 -8.04 10.24
CA ARG A 31 -7.12 -9.48 9.99
C ARG A 31 -6.98 -9.82 8.51
N ALA A 32 -6.66 -11.07 8.24
CA ALA A 32 -6.59 -11.56 6.87
C ALA A 32 -7.94 -11.37 6.15
N GLY A 33 -7.88 -10.82 4.93
CA GLY A 33 -9.06 -10.53 4.12
C GLY A 33 -9.69 -9.16 4.35
N GLU A 34 -9.29 -8.40 5.38
CA GLU A 34 -9.77 -7.05 5.56
C GLU A 34 -9.20 -6.09 4.50
N ARG A 35 -10.04 -5.18 4.06
CA ARG A 35 -9.66 -4.03 3.24
C ARG A 35 -9.92 -2.77 4.05
N VAL A 36 -8.84 -2.20 4.59
CA VAL A 36 -8.89 -1.06 5.51
C VAL A 36 -8.56 0.22 4.76
N ALA A 37 -9.50 1.16 4.77
CA ALA A 37 -9.24 2.53 4.34
C ALA A 37 -8.76 3.36 5.53
N VAL A 38 -7.62 4.03 5.38
CA VAL A 38 -7.11 5.00 6.35
C VAL A 38 -7.49 6.40 5.87
N LEU A 39 -8.38 7.07 6.59
CA LEU A 39 -8.85 8.41 6.31
C LEU A 39 -8.27 9.43 7.29
N GLY A 40 -8.26 10.70 6.92
CA GLY A 40 -7.80 11.81 7.76
C GLY A 40 -7.25 12.97 6.93
N THR A 41 -7.08 14.12 7.56
CA THR A 41 -6.52 15.32 6.94
C THR A 41 -5.06 15.13 6.53
N SER A 42 -4.51 16.06 5.73
CA SER A 42 -3.06 16.09 5.46
C SER A 42 -2.31 16.28 6.78
N GLY A 43 -1.22 15.55 6.98
CA GLY A 43 -0.46 15.60 8.23
C GLY A 43 -1.02 14.74 9.38
N ALA A 44 -2.16 14.09 9.24
CA ALA A 44 -2.75 13.24 10.29
C ALA A 44 -1.90 12.01 10.69
N GLY A 45 -0.85 11.67 9.92
CA GLY A 45 0.03 10.53 10.19
C GLY A 45 -0.21 9.30 9.30
N LYS A 46 -1.07 9.38 8.27
CA LYS A 46 -1.43 8.24 7.39
C LYS A 46 -0.22 7.58 6.76
N SER A 47 0.62 8.35 6.05
CA SER A 47 1.83 7.82 5.39
C SER A 47 2.83 7.24 6.39
N THR A 48 2.91 7.83 7.60
CA THR A 48 3.75 7.31 8.69
C THR A 48 3.23 5.95 9.19
N LEU A 49 1.91 5.81 9.38
CA LEU A 49 1.29 4.54 9.73
C LEU A 49 1.57 3.47 8.66
N LEU A 50 1.37 3.80 7.39
CA LEU A 50 1.63 2.88 6.28
C LEU A 50 3.12 2.48 6.21
N SER A 51 4.04 3.41 6.51
CA SER A 51 5.48 3.15 6.57
C SER A 51 5.89 2.24 7.73
N LEU A 52 5.20 2.31 8.87
CA LEU A 52 5.37 1.35 9.96
C LEU A 52 4.90 -0.04 9.55
N VAL A 53 3.76 -0.13 8.88
CA VAL A 53 3.17 -1.41 8.47
C VAL A 53 4.00 -2.09 7.38
N ASN A 54 4.55 -1.35 6.40
CA ASN A 54 5.38 -1.95 5.36
C ASN A 54 6.83 -2.22 5.79
N GLY A 55 7.20 -1.84 7.03
CA GLY A 55 8.53 -2.07 7.60
C GLY A 55 9.62 -1.18 7.01
N SER A 56 9.28 -0.08 6.32
CA SER A 56 10.24 0.94 5.89
C SER A 56 10.62 1.89 7.02
N LEU A 57 9.82 1.93 8.08
CA LEU A 57 10.03 2.72 9.28
C LEU A 57 9.82 1.85 10.52
N ASP A 58 10.66 2.03 11.54
CA ASP A 58 10.48 1.36 12.83
C ASP A 58 9.73 2.30 13.81
N PRO A 59 8.89 1.78 14.73
CA PRO A 59 8.23 2.59 15.75
C PRO A 59 9.26 3.13 16.74
N THR A 60 8.99 4.32 17.31
CA THR A 60 9.79 4.88 18.42
C THR A 60 9.36 4.30 19.77
N THR A 61 8.05 4.02 19.92
CA THR A 61 7.44 3.41 21.10
C THR A 61 6.50 2.29 20.66
N GLY A 62 6.20 1.37 21.56
CA GLY A 62 5.31 0.26 21.31
C GLY A 62 5.89 -0.79 20.34
N SER A 63 5.03 -1.48 19.60
CA SER A 63 5.43 -2.53 18.68
C SER A 63 4.52 -2.62 17.45
N VAL A 64 5.11 -3.05 16.33
CA VAL A 64 4.42 -3.37 15.08
C VAL A 64 4.77 -4.78 14.67
N GLU A 65 3.77 -5.63 14.54
CA GLU A 65 3.89 -7.00 14.06
C GLU A 65 3.14 -7.13 12.74
N VAL A 66 3.80 -7.72 11.74
CA VAL A 66 3.18 -8.07 10.46
C VAL A 66 3.41 -9.54 10.20
N PHE A 67 2.34 -10.29 9.92
CA PHE A 67 2.34 -11.75 9.84
C PHE A 67 2.94 -12.43 11.08
N GLY A 68 2.74 -11.83 12.28
CA GLY A 68 3.28 -12.33 13.53
C GLY A 68 4.77 -12.02 13.77
N GLU A 69 5.42 -11.30 12.85
CA GLU A 69 6.83 -10.92 12.95
C GLU A 69 6.98 -9.43 13.26
N ASN A 70 7.77 -9.09 14.29
CA ASN A 70 8.12 -7.71 14.62
C ASN A 70 9.33 -7.26 13.78
N SER A 71 9.08 -6.38 12.77
CA SER A 71 10.08 -5.93 11.80
C SER A 71 11.32 -5.30 12.45
N ALA A 72 11.15 -4.56 13.56
CA ALA A 72 12.24 -3.91 14.28
C ALA A 72 13.22 -4.91 14.93
N ARG A 73 12.79 -6.15 15.16
CA ARG A 73 13.60 -7.22 15.79
C ARG A 73 14.17 -8.21 14.78
N LEU A 74 13.84 -8.07 13.50
CA LEU A 74 14.32 -8.99 12.46
C LEU A 74 15.73 -8.66 12.01
N THR A 75 16.51 -9.72 11.72
CA THR A 75 17.74 -9.58 10.96
C THR A 75 17.45 -9.12 9.52
N ALA A 76 18.40 -8.47 8.86
CA ALA A 76 18.23 -7.96 7.51
C ALA A 76 17.72 -9.03 6.50
N PRO A 77 18.22 -10.29 6.49
CA PRO A 77 17.67 -11.32 5.62
C PRO A 77 16.21 -11.67 5.90
N ARG A 78 15.83 -11.79 7.19
CA ARG A 78 14.43 -12.07 7.57
C ARG A 78 13.50 -10.90 7.24
N ARG A 79 13.94 -9.66 7.48
CA ARG A 79 13.18 -8.47 7.08
C ARG A 79 12.92 -8.45 5.57
N ARG A 80 13.91 -8.82 4.73
CA ARG A 80 13.70 -8.94 3.28
C ARG A 80 12.67 -10.02 2.91
N LEU A 81 12.66 -11.15 3.62
CA LEU A 81 11.66 -12.20 3.41
C LEU A 81 10.24 -11.71 3.76
N LEU A 82 10.09 -10.99 4.88
CA LEU A 82 8.84 -10.37 5.26
C LEU A 82 8.38 -9.36 4.20
N GLN A 83 9.26 -8.45 3.77
CA GLN A 83 8.96 -7.43 2.76
C GLN A 83 8.55 -7.98 1.40
N ARG A 84 8.98 -9.20 1.01
CA ARG A 84 8.50 -9.86 -0.21
C ARG A 84 7.00 -10.17 -0.19
N ARG A 85 6.43 -10.39 0.99
CA ARG A 85 5.02 -10.68 1.20
C ARG A 85 4.16 -9.40 1.24
N ILE A 86 4.82 -8.23 1.36
CA ILE A 86 4.19 -6.92 1.46
C ILE A 86 4.43 -6.17 0.16
N GLY A 87 3.38 -5.85 -0.57
CA GLY A 87 3.44 -4.96 -1.71
C GLY A 87 3.14 -3.54 -1.29
N SER A 88 3.96 -2.58 -1.73
CA SER A 88 3.77 -1.17 -1.39
C SER A 88 3.63 -0.31 -2.63
N VAL A 89 2.66 0.61 -2.58
CA VAL A 89 2.55 1.75 -3.48
C VAL A 89 2.69 3.00 -2.63
N SER A 90 3.79 3.73 -2.80
CA SER A 90 4.06 4.99 -2.12
C SER A 90 3.64 6.18 -2.99
N GLN A 91 3.47 7.33 -2.38
CA GLN A 91 3.07 8.56 -3.08
C GLN A 91 4.10 8.98 -4.16
N ASP A 92 5.38 8.76 -3.93
CA ASP A 92 6.48 9.00 -4.87
C ASP A 92 6.63 7.90 -5.95
N LEU A 93 5.78 6.87 -5.92
CA LEU A 93 5.71 5.70 -6.82
C LEU A 93 7.00 4.85 -6.88
N ALA A 94 8.15 5.39 -6.49
CA ALA A 94 9.47 4.75 -6.53
C ALA A 94 9.73 4.04 -7.89
N LEU A 95 9.45 4.71 -9.01
CA LEU A 95 9.74 4.26 -10.36
C LEU A 95 11.06 4.86 -10.84
N ILE A 96 11.79 4.10 -11.64
CA ILE A 96 12.99 4.59 -12.33
C ILE A 96 12.53 5.21 -13.65
N GLU A 97 12.58 6.53 -13.77
CA GLU A 97 12.02 7.25 -14.92
C GLU A 97 12.77 6.96 -16.23
N GLN A 98 14.08 6.76 -16.18
CA GLN A 98 14.96 6.58 -17.34
C GLN A 98 14.83 5.20 -18.00
N VAL A 99 14.22 4.22 -17.34
CA VAL A 99 14.05 2.89 -17.89
C VAL A 99 12.68 2.71 -18.53
N ARG A 100 12.56 1.68 -19.36
CA ARG A 100 11.26 1.32 -19.96
C ARG A 100 10.32 0.75 -18.92
N VAL A 101 9.02 0.92 -19.15
CA VAL A 101 7.93 0.44 -18.29
C VAL A 101 8.09 -1.05 -17.94
N VAL A 102 8.46 -1.88 -18.91
CA VAL A 102 8.69 -3.32 -18.70
C VAL A 102 9.68 -3.61 -17.57
N HIS A 103 10.74 -2.81 -17.41
CA HIS A 103 11.72 -3.01 -16.34
C HIS A 103 11.17 -2.59 -14.98
N ASN A 104 10.43 -1.47 -14.92
CA ASN A 104 9.77 -1.02 -13.69
C ASN A 104 8.74 -2.06 -13.19
N VAL A 105 7.92 -2.60 -14.10
CA VAL A 105 6.93 -3.62 -13.72
C VAL A 105 7.61 -4.93 -13.32
N ASN A 106 8.64 -5.34 -14.08
CA ASN A 106 9.40 -6.57 -13.82
C ASN A 106 10.15 -6.52 -12.47
N ALA A 107 10.49 -5.31 -12.00
CA ALA A 107 11.10 -5.11 -10.69
C ALA A 107 10.24 -5.64 -9.52
N GLY A 108 8.92 -5.78 -9.69
CA GLY A 108 8.05 -6.44 -8.71
C GLY A 108 8.45 -7.88 -8.38
N ARG A 109 9.15 -8.57 -9.30
CA ARG A 109 9.64 -9.94 -9.10
C ARG A 109 11.06 -10.04 -8.54
N LEU A 110 11.81 -8.95 -8.46
CA LEU A 110 13.21 -8.97 -8.01
C LEU A 110 13.38 -9.64 -6.65
N GLY A 111 12.41 -9.46 -5.75
CA GLY A 111 12.42 -10.10 -4.46
C GLY A 111 12.37 -11.64 -4.49
N ARG A 112 11.87 -12.25 -5.57
CA ARG A 112 11.72 -13.71 -5.74
C ARG A 112 12.86 -14.33 -6.55
N TRP A 113 13.72 -13.52 -7.20
CA TRP A 113 14.78 -14.01 -8.06
C TRP A 113 16.10 -14.14 -7.32
N SER A 114 16.92 -15.08 -7.78
CA SER A 114 18.34 -15.14 -7.40
C SER A 114 19.10 -13.92 -7.96
N THR A 115 20.18 -13.54 -7.31
CA THR A 115 21.00 -12.38 -7.73
C THR A 115 21.41 -12.42 -9.22
N PRO A 116 21.89 -13.57 -9.78
CA PRO A 116 22.22 -13.63 -11.20
C PRO A 116 21.03 -13.36 -12.13
N ARG A 117 19.85 -13.90 -11.77
CA ARG A 117 18.62 -13.67 -12.55
C ARG A 117 18.14 -12.23 -12.45
N ALA A 118 18.25 -11.63 -11.27
CA ALA A 118 17.91 -10.22 -11.07
C ALA A 118 18.80 -9.30 -11.93
N LEU A 119 20.11 -9.54 -11.98
CA LEU A 119 21.04 -8.80 -12.83
C LEU A 119 20.74 -9.01 -14.31
N ALA A 120 20.50 -10.24 -14.75
CA ALA A 120 20.16 -10.53 -16.16
C ALA A 120 18.87 -9.82 -16.57
N SER A 121 17.90 -9.63 -15.68
CA SER A 121 16.64 -8.95 -15.96
C SER A 121 16.76 -7.46 -16.30
N LEU A 122 17.88 -6.84 -15.94
CA LEU A 122 18.15 -5.44 -16.29
C LEU A 122 18.39 -5.27 -17.82
N VAL A 123 18.92 -6.32 -18.47
CA VAL A 123 19.22 -6.31 -19.90
C VAL A 123 18.13 -7.05 -20.67
N TRP A 124 17.72 -8.23 -20.18
CA TRP A 124 16.66 -9.05 -20.77
C TRP A 124 15.47 -9.19 -19.82
N PRO A 125 14.36 -8.46 -20.07
CA PRO A 125 13.17 -8.61 -19.26
C PRO A 125 12.65 -10.04 -19.31
N HIS A 126 12.43 -10.62 -18.13
CA HIS A 126 11.85 -11.96 -18.03
C HIS A 126 10.34 -11.92 -17.87
N SER A 127 9.66 -13.01 -18.22
CA SER A 127 8.22 -13.17 -17.98
C SER A 127 7.39 -12.04 -18.62
N LEU A 128 7.67 -11.72 -19.89
CA LEU A 128 7.01 -10.64 -20.63
C LEU A 128 5.48 -10.79 -20.67
N ASP A 129 4.97 -12.03 -20.73
CA ASP A 129 3.53 -12.28 -20.75
C ASP A 129 2.85 -11.82 -19.46
N VAL A 130 3.49 -12.09 -18.31
CA VAL A 130 2.97 -11.64 -16.99
C VAL A 130 3.02 -10.12 -16.87
N VAL A 131 4.07 -9.50 -17.37
CA VAL A 131 4.19 -8.02 -17.40
C VAL A 131 3.13 -7.40 -18.29
N ARG A 132 2.92 -7.99 -19.48
CA ARG A 132 1.90 -7.53 -20.43
C ARG A 132 0.50 -7.64 -19.84
N ASP A 133 0.15 -8.82 -19.28
CA ASP A 133 -1.13 -9.03 -18.61
C ASP A 133 -1.37 -8.01 -17.48
N ALA A 134 -0.36 -7.76 -16.66
CA ALA A 134 -0.48 -6.78 -15.58
C ALA A 134 -0.69 -5.36 -16.11
N LEU A 135 -0.04 -4.99 -17.23
CA LEU A 135 -0.21 -3.68 -17.87
C LEU A 135 -1.57 -3.57 -18.56
N GLU A 136 -2.07 -4.63 -19.19
CA GLU A 136 -3.41 -4.65 -19.80
C GLU A 136 -4.50 -4.46 -18.73
N ARG A 137 -4.35 -5.06 -17.55
CA ARG A 137 -5.29 -4.89 -16.43
C ARG A 137 -5.40 -3.45 -15.93
N VAL A 138 -4.40 -2.62 -16.18
CA VAL A 138 -4.37 -1.19 -15.83
C VAL A 138 -4.47 -0.26 -17.06
N ASP A 139 -4.89 -0.77 -18.22
CA ASP A 139 -5.03 -0.05 -19.49
C ASP A 139 -3.73 0.61 -19.98
N LEU A 140 -2.60 -0.09 -19.83
CA LEU A 140 -1.28 0.36 -20.25
C LEU A 140 -0.53 -0.68 -21.10
N GLY A 141 -1.21 -1.64 -21.74
CA GLY A 141 -0.58 -2.67 -22.57
C GLY A 141 0.28 -2.05 -23.69
N TRP A 142 -0.14 -0.92 -24.25
CA TRP A 142 0.58 -0.16 -25.28
C TRP A 142 1.91 0.40 -24.81
N ALA A 143 2.06 0.67 -23.48
CA ALA A 143 3.21 1.34 -22.90
C ALA A 143 4.38 0.40 -22.57
N LEU A 144 4.27 -0.92 -22.82
CA LEU A 144 5.25 -1.95 -22.42
C LEU A 144 6.71 -1.55 -22.68
N TYR A 145 7.00 -0.96 -23.84
CA TYR A 145 8.35 -0.57 -24.24
C TYR A 145 8.61 0.93 -24.20
N GLU A 146 7.61 1.74 -23.75
CA GLU A 146 7.78 3.17 -23.58
C GLU A 146 8.73 3.48 -22.41
N ARG A 147 9.40 4.64 -22.45
CA ARG A 147 10.17 5.16 -21.32
C ARG A 147 9.21 5.70 -20.28
N THR A 148 9.47 5.39 -19.02
CA THR A 148 8.60 5.78 -17.91
C THR A 148 8.50 7.31 -17.77
N GLU A 149 9.56 8.07 -18.09
CA GLU A 149 9.58 9.53 -18.10
C GLU A 149 8.56 10.18 -19.05
N ARG A 150 8.14 9.47 -20.11
CA ARG A 150 7.17 9.97 -21.09
C ARG A 150 5.73 9.84 -20.66
N LEU A 151 5.48 9.09 -19.59
CA LEU A 151 4.14 8.84 -19.08
C LEU A 151 3.65 10.01 -18.22
N SER A 152 2.35 10.29 -18.29
CA SER A 152 1.67 11.19 -17.34
C SER A 152 1.72 10.66 -15.90
N GLY A 153 1.45 11.52 -14.93
CA GLY A 153 1.42 11.12 -13.51
C GLY A 153 0.46 9.96 -13.23
N GLY A 154 -0.74 10.00 -13.80
CA GLY A 154 -1.72 8.91 -13.65
C GLY A 154 -1.31 7.61 -14.36
N GLU A 155 -0.59 7.69 -15.48
CA GLU A 155 -0.03 6.50 -16.14
C GLU A 155 1.11 5.90 -15.31
N ARG A 156 2.02 6.73 -14.77
CA ARG A 156 3.08 6.27 -13.85
C ARG A 156 2.48 5.59 -12.63
N GLN A 157 1.41 6.11 -12.06
CA GLN A 157 0.71 5.49 -10.94
C GLN A 157 0.18 4.10 -11.32
N ARG A 158 -0.41 3.94 -12.49
CA ARG A 158 -0.86 2.64 -13.00
C ARG A 158 0.30 1.67 -13.29
N VAL A 159 1.48 2.16 -13.70
CA VAL A 159 2.70 1.33 -13.78
C VAL A 159 3.10 0.80 -12.40
N ALA A 160 3.04 1.63 -11.35
CA ALA A 160 3.32 1.19 -9.99
C ALA A 160 2.32 0.12 -9.51
N ILE A 161 1.04 0.24 -9.90
CA ILE A 161 0.03 -0.80 -9.64
C ILE A 161 0.35 -2.07 -10.42
N ALA A 162 0.71 -2.00 -11.70
CA ALA A 162 1.10 -3.17 -12.49
C ALA A 162 2.33 -3.88 -11.87
N ARG A 163 3.33 -3.13 -11.38
CA ARG A 163 4.47 -3.68 -10.63
C ARG A 163 4.03 -4.45 -9.40
N LEU A 164 3.07 -3.91 -8.65
CA LEU A 164 2.50 -4.56 -7.47
C LEU A 164 1.74 -5.84 -7.84
N LEU A 165 0.95 -5.82 -8.92
CA LEU A 165 0.24 -7.02 -9.40
C LEU A 165 1.20 -8.15 -9.76
N VAL A 166 2.35 -7.83 -10.40
CA VAL A 166 3.40 -8.80 -10.75
C VAL A 166 4.14 -9.34 -9.52
N GLN A 167 4.19 -8.57 -8.43
CA GLN A 167 4.77 -9.02 -7.16
C GLN A 167 3.90 -10.07 -6.48
N GLU A 168 2.58 -10.06 -6.67
CA GLU A 168 1.60 -10.97 -6.03
C GLU A 168 1.75 -11.02 -4.50
N PRO A 169 1.64 -9.89 -3.79
CA PRO A 169 1.82 -9.84 -2.34
C PRO A 169 0.62 -10.42 -1.59
N GLU A 170 0.82 -10.81 -0.33
CA GLU A 170 -0.26 -11.24 0.58
C GLU A 170 -0.92 -10.05 1.30
N LEU A 171 -0.14 -8.99 1.54
CA LEU A 171 -0.57 -7.71 2.09
C LEU A 171 -0.20 -6.58 1.14
N VAL A 172 -1.17 -5.73 0.82
CA VAL A 172 -0.94 -4.48 0.09
C VAL A 172 -1.05 -3.29 1.04
N VAL A 173 -0.03 -2.44 1.00
CA VAL A 173 0.00 -1.16 1.71
C VAL A 173 0.13 -0.05 0.65
N ALA A 174 -0.90 0.79 0.52
CA ALA A 174 -0.95 1.77 -0.56
C ALA A 174 -1.22 3.18 -0.02
N ASP A 175 -0.31 4.10 -0.32
CA ASP A 175 -0.46 5.50 0.05
C ASP A 175 -1.00 6.27 -1.14
N GLU A 176 -2.26 6.70 -1.03
CA GLU A 176 -3.01 7.43 -2.06
C GLU A 176 -3.01 6.75 -3.46
N PRO A 177 -3.32 5.43 -3.55
CA PRO A 177 -3.13 4.67 -4.78
C PRO A 177 -4.01 5.12 -5.95
N VAL A 178 -4.96 6.01 -5.72
CA VAL A 178 -5.92 6.52 -6.71
C VAL A 178 -5.93 8.04 -6.83
N SER A 179 -4.95 8.72 -6.23
CA SER A 179 -4.79 10.17 -6.34
C SER A 179 -4.58 10.57 -7.81
N GLY A 180 -5.29 11.60 -8.28
CA GLY A 180 -5.17 12.08 -9.67
C GLY A 180 -5.83 11.18 -10.73
N LEU A 181 -6.51 10.09 -10.35
CA LEU A 181 -7.32 9.29 -11.26
C LEU A 181 -8.78 9.78 -11.27
N ASP A 182 -9.42 9.66 -12.43
CA ASP A 182 -10.87 9.84 -12.52
C ASP A 182 -11.62 8.75 -11.72
N PRO A 183 -12.88 8.99 -11.31
CA PRO A 183 -13.61 8.07 -10.43
C PRO A 183 -13.73 6.64 -10.97
N VAL A 184 -13.86 6.46 -12.30
CA VAL A 184 -14.02 5.15 -12.92
C VAL A 184 -12.71 4.35 -12.83
N ARG A 185 -11.58 5.00 -13.14
CA ARG A 185 -10.26 4.37 -13.01
C ARG A 185 -9.87 4.13 -11.57
N ALA A 186 -10.20 5.06 -10.66
CA ALA A 186 -10.00 4.89 -9.23
C ALA A 186 -10.72 3.64 -8.69
N ALA A 187 -12.00 3.47 -9.02
CA ALA A 187 -12.79 2.30 -8.66
C ALA A 187 -12.17 1.00 -9.21
N ARG A 188 -11.72 1.02 -10.47
CA ARG A 188 -11.08 -0.13 -11.10
C ARG A 188 -9.76 -0.51 -10.41
N VAL A 189 -8.91 0.46 -10.10
CA VAL A 189 -7.64 0.23 -9.39
C VAL A 189 -7.91 -0.36 -7.99
N LEU A 190 -8.82 0.22 -7.21
CA LEU A 190 -9.19 -0.31 -5.90
C LEU A 190 -9.78 -1.73 -6.00
N GLY A 191 -10.59 -1.98 -7.03
CA GLY A 191 -11.09 -3.32 -7.35
C GLY A 191 -9.95 -4.30 -7.62
N LEU A 192 -8.95 -3.93 -8.43
CA LEU A 192 -7.78 -4.77 -8.71
C LEU A 192 -6.95 -5.07 -7.45
N LEU A 193 -6.76 -4.06 -6.58
CA LEU A 193 -6.03 -4.21 -5.32
C LEU A 193 -6.77 -5.10 -4.32
N GLY A 194 -8.11 -5.07 -4.33
CA GLY A 194 -8.95 -5.84 -3.40
C GLY A 194 -9.40 -7.22 -3.90
N ALA A 195 -9.42 -7.44 -5.22
CA ALA A 195 -9.96 -8.66 -5.86
C ALA A 195 -8.89 -9.62 -6.38
N SER A 196 -7.61 -9.32 -6.22
CA SER A 196 -6.56 -10.24 -6.66
C SER A 196 -6.62 -11.53 -5.83
N PRO A 197 -6.58 -12.72 -6.45
CA PRO A 197 -6.61 -13.99 -5.72
C PRO A 197 -5.44 -14.15 -4.74
N THR A 198 -4.39 -13.35 -4.89
CA THR A 198 -3.21 -13.36 -4.03
C THR A 198 -3.23 -12.25 -2.98
N VAL A 199 -3.86 -11.09 -3.26
CA VAL A 199 -4.00 -9.97 -2.31
C VAL A 199 -5.18 -10.26 -1.40
N ARG A 200 -4.88 -10.75 -0.22
CA ARG A 200 -5.90 -11.09 0.78
C ARG A 200 -6.19 -9.96 1.75
N THR A 201 -5.28 -9.00 1.88
CA THR A 201 -5.41 -7.89 2.85
C THR A 201 -4.90 -6.61 2.22
N LEU A 202 -5.66 -5.52 2.37
CA LEU A 202 -5.34 -4.19 1.85
C LEU A 202 -5.40 -3.17 2.98
N VAL A 203 -4.39 -2.31 3.09
CA VAL A 203 -4.45 -1.07 3.88
C VAL A 203 -4.09 0.08 2.95
N ALA A 204 -5.03 0.97 2.71
CA ALA A 204 -4.83 2.09 1.79
C ALA A 204 -5.24 3.43 2.41
N SER A 205 -4.40 4.45 2.28
CA SER A 205 -4.85 5.81 2.55
C SER A 205 -5.71 6.30 1.38
N LEU A 206 -6.84 6.91 1.70
CA LEU A 206 -7.77 7.46 0.73
C LEU A 206 -8.21 8.87 1.18
N HIS A 207 -8.51 9.74 0.21
CA HIS A 207 -9.07 11.07 0.49
C HIS A 207 -10.59 11.13 0.29
N GLN A 208 -11.16 10.17 -0.44
CA GLN A 208 -12.57 10.16 -0.80
C GLN A 208 -13.33 9.12 0.05
N PRO A 209 -14.16 9.54 1.01
CA PRO A 209 -14.94 8.61 1.82
C PRO A 209 -15.85 7.69 1.01
N ALA A 210 -16.39 8.19 -0.11
CA ALA A 210 -17.22 7.38 -1.00
C ALA A 210 -16.48 6.16 -1.57
N LEU A 211 -15.20 6.32 -1.96
CA LEU A 211 -14.37 5.21 -2.42
C LEU A 211 -14.04 4.23 -1.28
N ALA A 212 -13.79 4.75 -0.07
CA ALA A 212 -13.56 3.92 1.11
C ALA A 212 -14.79 3.04 1.40
N ARG A 213 -15.98 3.61 1.42
CA ARG A 213 -17.26 2.87 1.63
C ARG A 213 -17.52 1.83 0.54
N ALA A 214 -17.24 2.17 -0.72
CA ALA A 214 -17.54 1.28 -1.85
C ALA A 214 -16.55 0.11 -2.00
N HIS A 215 -15.28 0.29 -1.62
CA HIS A 215 -14.21 -0.66 -1.94
C HIS A 215 -13.52 -1.28 -0.72
N CYS A 216 -13.72 -0.75 0.49
CA CYS A 216 -13.13 -1.26 1.71
C CYS A 216 -14.16 -1.94 2.61
N THR A 217 -13.69 -2.76 3.54
CA THR A 217 -14.54 -3.43 4.55
C THR A 217 -14.56 -2.69 5.87
N ARG A 218 -13.56 -1.82 6.10
CA ARG A 218 -13.36 -1.11 7.36
C ARG A 218 -12.73 0.26 7.10
N VAL A 219 -13.10 1.25 7.89
CA VAL A 219 -12.56 2.60 7.86
C VAL A 219 -11.88 2.89 9.19
N VAL A 220 -10.63 3.34 9.12
CA VAL A 220 -9.86 3.84 10.25
C VAL A 220 -9.58 5.31 10.02
N GLY A 221 -10.07 6.17 10.91
CA GLY A 221 -9.86 7.60 10.87
C GLY A 221 -8.69 8.03 11.75
N LEU A 222 -7.73 8.73 11.15
CA LEU A 222 -6.59 9.32 11.86
C LEU A 222 -6.76 10.84 12.00
N ARG A 223 -6.53 11.36 13.20
CA ARG A 223 -6.40 12.78 13.49
C ARG A 223 -5.26 13.01 14.48
N GLU A 224 -4.34 13.93 14.15
CA GLU A 224 -3.18 14.29 15.00
C GLU A 224 -2.37 13.08 15.51
N GLY A 225 -2.16 12.09 14.66
CA GLY A 225 -1.42 10.88 15.01
C GLY A 225 -2.14 9.90 15.90
N ARG A 226 -3.47 10.03 16.12
CA ARG A 226 -4.30 9.11 16.90
C ARG A 226 -5.40 8.50 16.03
N ILE A 227 -5.81 7.28 16.34
CA ILE A 227 -7.03 6.69 15.78
C ILE A 227 -8.21 7.29 16.54
N VAL A 228 -9.08 7.99 15.82
CA VAL A 228 -10.30 8.61 16.37
C VAL A 228 -11.56 7.92 15.87
N LEU A 229 -11.46 7.12 14.82
CA LEU A 229 -12.55 6.35 14.25
C LEU A 229 -12.04 4.96 13.84
N ASP A 230 -12.80 3.92 14.13
CA ASP A 230 -12.51 2.55 13.69
C ASP A 230 -13.82 1.78 13.59
N VAL A 231 -14.39 1.75 12.38
CA VAL A 231 -15.73 1.22 12.12
C VAL A 231 -15.77 0.38 10.84
N PRO A 232 -16.75 -0.54 10.70
CA PRO A 232 -17.07 -1.13 9.41
C PRO A 232 -17.33 -0.05 8.35
N ALA A 233 -16.96 -0.30 7.10
CA ALA A 233 -17.10 0.70 6.04
C ALA A 233 -18.56 1.13 5.81
N ALA A 234 -19.53 0.25 6.07
CA ALA A 234 -20.94 0.54 6.00
C ALA A 234 -21.40 1.57 7.05
N ASP A 235 -20.72 1.60 8.21
CA ASP A 235 -21.06 2.47 9.35
C ASP A 235 -20.28 3.80 9.31
N ALA A 236 -19.39 3.99 8.33
CA ALA A 236 -18.64 5.22 8.12
C ALA A 236 -19.55 6.28 7.45
N THR A 237 -20.54 6.78 8.19
CA THR A 237 -21.48 7.82 7.74
C THR A 237 -20.78 9.17 7.57
N ASP A 238 -21.42 10.11 6.85
CA ASP A 238 -20.85 11.45 6.70
C ASP A 238 -20.78 12.18 8.05
N GLU A 239 -21.69 11.89 8.97
CA GLU A 239 -21.69 12.40 10.35
C GLU A 239 -20.50 11.81 11.15
N ALA A 240 -20.26 10.50 11.09
CA ALA A 240 -19.12 9.87 11.75
C ALA A 240 -17.77 10.36 11.21
N LEU A 241 -17.72 10.80 9.95
CA LEU A 241 -16.54 11.35 9.31
C LEU A 241 -16.38 12.86 9.51
N HIS A 242 -17.45 13.57 9.94
CA HIS A 242 -17.44 15.01 10.15
C HIS A 242 -16.34 15.39 11.15
N ASP A 243 -16.32 14.74 12.31
CA ASP A 243 -15.33 14.98 13.36
C ASP A 243 -13.88 14.72 12.91
N LEU A 244 -13.70 13.89 11.87
CA LEU A 244 -12.38 13.58 11.31
C LEU A 244 -11.80 14.74 10.51
N TYR A 245 -12.67 15.55 9.89
CA TYR A 245 -12.30 16.62 8.97
C TYR A 245 -12.54 18.03 9.53
N GLU A 246 -13.24 18.18 10.66
CA GLU A 246 -13.34 19.49 11.33
C GLU A 246 -11.94 19.96 11.77
N LEU A 247 -11.57 21.11 11.22
CA LEU A 247 -10.42 21.90 11.69
C LEU A 247 -10.81 22.53 13.03
N VAL A 248 -10.08 22.20 14.09
CA VAL A 248 -10.13 22.93 15.36
C VAL A 248 -9.47 24.30 15.18
#